data_7fe710fde895465f2d855140ca5346d8
#
_entry.id   7fe710fde895465f2d855140ca5346d8
#
_cell.length_a   1.000
_cell.length_b   1.000
_cell.length_c   1.000
_cell.angle_alpha   90.00
_cell.angle_beta   90.00
_cell.angle_gamma   90.00
#
_symmetry.space_group_name_H-M   'P 1'
#
loop_
_entity.id
_entity.type
_entity.pdbx_description
1 polymer ?
#
loop_
_entity_poly.entity_id
_entity_poly.type
_entity_poly.pdbx_seq_one_letter_code
_entity_poly.pdbx_strand_id
1 'polypeptide(L)'
;MSNYLDFEKSIKQIDEDIANAKIRGDEHAVEILNKNLSKEISKIYKNLNEYQRLQLARHPDRPYSIDYINAFLIDGYEIHGDRAFRDDPAIVCYIGYIGGKKTVVIGEQKGRGTKNKLRRNFGMPHPEGYRKALRIAKMAEKFNLPILFNCSDILA
;
A
#
# COMPACT_ATOMS: atom_id res chain seq x y z
N MET A 1 17.14 4.67 1.76
CA MET A 1 17.65 3.95 0.57
C MET A 1 16.47 3.24 -0.04
N SER A 2 16.13 3.51 -1.29
CA SER A 2 15.08 2.79 -2.02
C SER A 2 15.57 1.35 -2.27
N ASN A 3 14.71 0.38 -1.95
CA ASN A 3 15.00 -1.03 -2.17
C ASN A 3 14.66 -1.38 -3.63
N TYR A 4 15.64 -1.29 -4.53
CA TYR A 4 15.44 -1.72 -5.91
C TYR A 4 15.37 -3.24 -6.02
N LEU A 5 14.46 -3.72 -6.87
CA LEU A 5 14.38 -5.14 -7.22
C LEU A 5 15.46 -5.50 -8.27
N ASP A 6 15.74 -6.79 -8.42
CA ASP A 6 16.80 -7.24 -9.34
C ASP A 6 16.63 -6.79 -10.79
N PHE A 7 15.40 -6.68 -11.26
CA PHE A 7 15.09 -6.21 -12.62
C PHE A 7 15.12 -4.68 -12.76
N GLU A 8 15.26 -3.93 -11.66
CA GLU A 8 15.35 -2.47 -11.62
C GLU A 8 16.79 -1.95 -11.57
N LYS A 9 17.80 -2.80 -11.76
CA LYS A 9 19.22 -2.41 -11.68
C LYS A 9 19.60 -1.27 -12.63
N SER A 10 19.03 -1.24 -13.84
CA SER A 10 19.27 -0.14 -14.78
C SER A 10 18.64 1.18 -14.31
N ILE A 11 17.46 1.12 -13.70
CA ILE A 11 16.80 2.28 -13.09
C ILE A 11 17.67 2.82 -11.95
N LYS A 12 18.13 1.94 -11.06
CA LYS A 12 19.02 2.30 -9.95
C LYS A 12 20.26 3.03 -10.43
N GLN A 13 20.92 2.51 -11.49
CA GLN A 13 22.13 3.13 -12.04
C GLN A 13 21.85 4.53 -12.56
N ILE A 14 20.75 4.73 -13.28
CA ILE A 14 20.36 6.05 -13.80
C ILE A 14 20.05 7.02 -12.64
N ASP A 15 19.39 6.56 -11.56
CA ASP A 15 19.11 7.37 -10.38
C ASP A 15 20.40 7.80 -9.67
N GLU A 16 21.40 6.90 -9.56
CA GLU A 16 22.74 7.22 -9.03
C GLU A 16 23.46 8.25 -9.92
N ASP A 17 23.36 8.11 -11.24
CA ASP A 17 23.95 9.07 -12.20
C ASP A 17 23.27 10.44 -12.10
N ILE A 18 21.96 10.51 -11.93
CA ILE A 18 21.22 11.74 -11.66
C ILE A 18 21.69 12.40 -10.36
N ALA A 19 21.84 11.62 -9.30
CA ALA A 19 22.33 12.15 -8.03
C ALA A 19 23.73 12.74 -8.16
N ASN A 20 24.62 12.07 -8.88
CA ASN A 20 25.99 12.54 -9.15
C ASN A 20 26.02 13.80 -10.03
N ALA A 21 25.15 13.89 -11.06
CA ALA A 21 25.01 15.07 -11.91
C ALA A 21 24.50 16.28 -11.11
N LYS A 22 23.53 16.09 -10.21
CA LYS A 22 23.05 17.14 -9.31
C LYS A 22 24.14 17.66 -8.38
N ILE A 23 24.98 16.80 -7.83
CA ILE A 23 26.12 17.21 -6.97
C ILE A 23 27.11 18.06 -7.75
N ARG A 24 27.31 17.77 -9.06
CA ARG A 24 28.18 18.54 -9.95
C ARG A 24 27.57 19.83 -10.49
N GLY A 25 26.27 20.06 -10.27
CA GLY A 25 25.55 21.23 -10.78
C GLY A 25 25.28 21.17 -12.30
N ASP A 26 25.32 19.98 -12.92
CA ASP A 26 25.11 19.79 -14.35
C ASP A 26 23.60 19.57 -14.67
N GLU A 27 22.87 20.69 -14.76
CA GLU A 27 21.43 20.67 -15.02
C GLU A 27 21.08 20.03 -16.38
N HIS A 28 21.95 20.22 -17.39
CA HIS A 28 21.70 19.64 -18.71
C HIS A 28 21.80 18.10 -18.69
N ALA A 29 22.80 17.56 -18.02
CA ALA A 29 22.92 16.11 -17.80
C ALA A 29 21.74 15.56 -17.01
N VAL A 30 21.26 16.27 -15.98
CA VAL A 30 20.08 15.87 -15.19
C VAL A 30 18.82 15.78 -16.07
N GLU A 31 18.60 16.72 -16.99
CA GLU A 31 17.45 16.68 -17.89
C GLU A 31 17.49 15.48 -18.83
N ILE A 32 18.66 15.20 -19.44
CA ILE A 32 18.85 14.05 -20.33
C ILE A 32 18.63 12.73 -19.59
N LEU A 33 19.22 12.61 -18.40
CA LEU A 33 19.09 11.40 -17.56
C LEU A 33 17.66 11.17 -17.12
N ASN A 34 16.89 12.20 -16.76
CA ASN A 34 15.47 12.07 -16.41
C ASN A 34 14.62 11.59 -17.61
N LYS A 35 14.91 12.04 -18.83
CA LYS A 35 14.26 11.54 -20.04
C LYS A 35 14.58 10.06 -20.29
N ASN A 36 15.84 9.66 -20.05
CA ASN A 36 16.26 8.26 -20.19
C ASN A 36 15.64 7.38 -19.10
N LEU A 37 15.55 7.87 -17.87
CA LEU A 37 14.89 7.20 -16.75
C LEU A 37 13.42 6.89 -17.08
N SER A 38 12.68 7.88 -17.57
CA SER A 38 11.27 7.70 -17.95
C SER A 38 11.08 6.65 -19.04
N LYS A 39 11.98 6.60 -20.03
CA LYS A 39 11.96 5.58 -21.10
C LYS A 39 12.26 4.18 -20.54
N GLU A 40 13.28 4.06 -19.70
CA GLU A 40 13.70 2.77 -19.14
C GLU A 40 12.64 2.22 -18.18
N ILE A 41 12.03 3.07 -17.33
CA ILE A 41 10.87 2.71 -16.52
C ILE A 41 9.76 2.14 -17.41
N SER A 42 9.36 2.88 -18.44
CA SER A 42 8.29 2.44 -19.34
C SER A 42 8.59 1.12 -20.04
N LYS A 43 9.86 0.90 -20.44
CA LYS A 43 10.31 -0.33 -21.10
C LYS A 43 10.24 -1.53 -20.15
N ILE A 44 10.76 -1.39 -18.93
CA ILE A 44 10.79 -2.48 -17.93
C ILE A 44 9.37 -2.82 -17.48
N TYR A 45 8.59 -1.83 -17.04
CA TYR A 45 7.28 -2.07 -16.44
C TYR A 45 6.19 -2.51 -17.44
N LYS A 46 6.36 -2.24 -18.74
CA LYS A 46 5.48 -2.81 -19.76
C LYS A 46 5.71 -4.30 -20.03
N ASN A 47 6.89 -4.81 -19.73
CA ASN A 47 7.33 -6.16 -20.09
C ASN A 47 7.63 -7.04 -18.89
N LEU A 48 7.04 -6.76 -17.71
CA LEU A 48 7.20 -7.57 -16.52
C LEU A 48 6.62 -8.97 -16.72
N ASN A 49 7.42 -9.99 -16.42
CA ASN A 49 6.93 -11.35 -16.30
C ASN A 49 6.14 -11.56 -14.99
N GLU A 50 5.49 -12.72 -14.83
CA GLU A 50 4.63 -13.01 -13.68
C GLU A 50 5.39 -12.96 -12.36
N TYR A 51 6.62 -13.48 -12.32
CA TYR A 51 7.46 -13.46 -11.13
C TYR A 51 7.86 -12.04 -10.73
N GLN A 52 8.23 -11.20 -11.68
CA GLN A 52 8.56 -9.79 -11.44
C GLN A 52 7.35 -9.00 -10.94
N ARG A 53 6.15 -9.28 -11.48
CA ARG A 53 4.89 -8.70 -10.97
C ARG A 53 4.63 -9.11 -9.52
N LEU A 54 4.89 -10.36 -9.18
CA LEU A 54 4.79 -10.85 -7.81
C LEU A 54 5.80 -10.16 -6.88
N GLN A 55 7.06 -10.00 -7.32
CA GLN A 55 8.08 -9.28 -6.56
C GLN A 55 7.66 -7.82 -6.32
N LEU A 56 7.14 -7.15 -7.35
CA LEU A 56 6.65 -5.76 -7.24
C LEU A 56 5.45 -5.66 -6.29
N ALA A 57 4.51 -6.61 -6.36
CA ALA A 57 3.38 -6.67 -5.44
C ALA A 57 3.83 -6.84 -3.98
N ARG A 58 4.93 -7.53 -3.74
CA ARG A 58 5.53 -7.77 -2.41
C ARG A 58 6.66 -6.82 -2.04
N HIS A 59 6.81 -5.72 -2.77
CA HIS A 59 7.89 -4.77 -2.51
C HIS A 59 7.86 -4.26 -1.05
N PRO A 60 9.00 -4.26 -0.33
CA PRO A 60 9.03 -3.90 1.09
C PRO A 60 8.59 -2.46 1.38
N ASP A 61 8.80 -1.56 0.42
CA ASP A 61 8.43 -0.13 0.54
C ASP A 61 7.01 0.16 0.04
N ARG A 62 6.27 -0.86 -0.38
CA ARG A 62 4.89 -0.68 -0.84
C ARG A 62 4.00 -0.16 0.30
N PRO A 63 3.14 0.83 0.06
CA PRO A 63 2.19 1.30 1.05
C PRO A 63 1.22 0.20 1.45
N TYR A 64 0.92 0.08 2.74
CA TYR A 64 -0.09 -0.80 3.30
C TYR A 64 -1.41 -0.05 3.55
N SER A 65 -2.47 -0.77 3.92
CA SER A 65 -3.80 -0.18 4.12
C SER A 65 -3.80 1.03 5.05
N ILE A 66 -3.07 0.99 6.15
CA ILE A 66 -2.97 2.12 7.09
C ILE A 66 -2.29 3.34 6.46
N ASP A 67 -1.33 3.15 5.56
CA ASP A 67 -0.66 4.28 4.89
C ASP A 67 -1.65 5.02 3.98
N TYR A 68 -2.48 4.29 3.24
CA TYR A 68 -3.54 4.86 2.41
C TYR A 68 -4.62 5.55 3.26
N ILE A 69 -5.04 4.90 4.37
CA ILE A 69 -6.01 5.48 5.31
C ILE A 69 -5.48 6.81 5.84
N ASN A 70 -4.24 6.86 6.31
CA ASN A 70 -3.62 8.07 6.81
C ASN A 70 -3.45 9.16 5.75
N ALA A 71 -3.30 8.80 4.47
CA ALA A 71 -3.13 9.75 3.37
C ALA A 71 -4.46 10.36 2.89
N PHE A 72 -5.56 9.59 2.91
CA PHE A 72 -6.81 9.99 2.25
C PHE A 72 -7.97 10.22 3.21
N LEU A 73 -7.95 9.62 4.42
CA LEU A 73 -9.08 9.69 5.33
C LEU A 73 -8.92 10.89 6.28
N ILE A 74 -9.89 11.79 6.23
CA ILE A 74 -9.99 12.95 7.13
C ILE A 74 -10.96 12.59 8.25
N ASP A 75 -10.65 12.99 9.50
CA ASP A 75 -11.44 12.70 10.71
C ASP A 75 -11.77 11.20 10.84
N GLY A 76 -10.75 10.36 10.57
CA GLY A 76 -10.86 8.92 10.56
C GLY A 76 -10.98 8.35 11.97
N TYR A 77 -12.01 7.53 12.19
CA TYR A 77 -12.23 6.80 13.44
C TYR A 77 -12.15 5.29 13.21
N GLU A 78 -11.28 4.60 13.93
CA GLU A 78 -11.12 3.14 13.82
C GLU A 78 -12.24 2.41 14.56
N ILE A 79 -12.83 1.42 13.90
CA ILE A 79 -13.92 0.60 14.46
C ILE A 79 -13.40 -0.81 14.70
N HIS A 80 -13.50 -1.27 15.96
CA HIS A 80 -12.95 -2.52 16.43
C HIS A 80 -14.01 -3.61 16.67
N GLY A 81 -13.55 -4.86 16.67
CA GLY A 81 -14.26 -6.04 17.13
C GLY A 81 -15.37 -6.55 16.23
N ASP A 82 -15.64 -7.85 16.32
CA ASP A 82 -16.70 -8.53 15.59
C ASP A 82 -18.07 -8.51 16.32
N ARG A 83 -18.11 -8.03 17.55
CA ARG A 83 -19.27 -8.02 18.46
C ARG A 83 -19.78 -9.42 18.83
N ALA A 84 -18.96 -10.45 18.64
CA ALA A 84 -19.28 -11.84 19.00
C ALA A 84 -18.19 -12.46 19.87
N PHE A 85 -16.90 -12.30 19.52
CA PHE A 85 -15.80 -12.95 20.20
C PHE A 85 -14.67 -11.96 20.54
N ARG A 86 -14.01 -11.37 19.54
CA ARG A 86 -12.89 -10.43 19.76
C ARG A 86 -12.60 -9.55 18.55
N ASP A 87 -11.55 -8.76 18.66
CA ASP A 87 -11.01 -8.01 17.53
C ASP A 87 -9.89 -8.79 16.83
N ASP A 88 -9.75 -8.58 15.51
CA ASP A 88 -8.64 -9.07 14.71
C ASP A 88 -7.86 -7.89 14.13
N PRO A 89 -6.60 -7.70 14.53
CA PRO A 89 -5.79 -6.59 14.02
C PRO A 89 -5.32 -6.77 12.56
N ALA A 90 -5.52 -7.94 11.94
CA ALA A 90 -5.23 -8.15 10.52
C ALA A 90 -6.23 -7.43 9.61
N ILE A 91 -7.47 -7.21 10.09
CA ILE A 91 -8.46 -6.37 9.41
C ILE A 91 -8.57 -5.03 10.14
N VAL A 92 -8.42 -3.94 9.41
CA VAL A 92 -8.62 -2.57 9.91
C VAL A 92 -9.87 -1.99 9.28
N CYS A 93 -10.71 -1.36 10.10
CA CYS A 93 -11.95 -0.75 9.65
C CYS A 93 -12.02 0.68 10.16
N TYR A 94 -12.29 1.62 9.27
CA TYR A 94 -12.38 3.03 9.59
C TYR A 94 -13.65 3.64 9.02
N ILE A 95 -14.12 4.71 9.67
CA ILE A 95 -15.14 5.62 9.13
C ILE A 95 -14.57 7.03 9.19
N GLY A 96 -14.74 7.80 8.12
CA GLY A 96 -14.23 9.18 8.02
C GLY A 96 -14.65 9.81 6.72
N TYR A 97 -13.94 10.83 6.26
CA TYR A 97 -14.26 11.54 5.03
C TYR A 97 -13.17 11.34 3.99
N ILE A 98 -13.56 11.01 2.75
CA ILE A 98 -12.70 10.97 1.56
C ILE A 98 -13.33 11.89 0.52
N GLY A 99 -12.61 12.94 0.09
CA GLY A 99 -13.13 13.91 -0.88
C GLY A 99 -14.46 14.56 -0.43
N GLY A 100 -14.62 14.84 0.87
CA GLY A 100 -15.82 15.43 1.46
C GLY A 100 -17.00 14.46 1.64
N LYS A 101 -16.90 13.19 1.23
CA LYS A 101 -17.94 12.17 1.41
C LYS A 101 -17.61 11.27 2.59
N LYS A 102 -18.58 11.08 3.49
CA LYS A 102 -18.46 10.12 4.58
C LYS A 102 -18.34 8.72 4.00
N THR A 103 -17.25 8.03 4.31
CA THR A 103 -16.84 6.76 3.69
C THR A 103 -16.40 5.78 4.76
N VAL A 104 -16.72 4.52 4.56
CA VAL A 104 -16.19 3.41 5.35
C VAL A 104 -15.01 2.81 4.60
N VAL A 105 -13.90 2.55 5.31
CA VAL A 105 -12.72 1.88 4.75
C VAL A 105 -12.52 0.56 5.49
N ILE A 106 -12.38 -0.51 4.73
CA ILE A 106 -12.08 -1.86 5.24
C ILE A 106 -10.79 -2.31 4.55
N GLY A 107 -9.76 -2.62 5.31
CA GLY A 107 -8.47 -2.99 4.76
C GLY A 107 -7.80 -4.17 5.46
N GLU A 108 -7.06 -4.94 4.71
CA GLU A 108 -6.12 -5.91 5.26
C GLU A 108 -4.80 -5.23 5.60
N GLN A 109 -4.21 -5.60 6.73
CA GLN A 109 -2.99 -4.96 7.23
C GLN A 109 -1.98 -5.99 7.72
N LYS A 110 -0.89 -6.13 6.99
CA LYS A 110 0.21 -7.05 7.32
C LYS A 110 1.09 -6.56 8.46
N GLY A 111 1.33 -5.28 8.54
CA GLY A 111 2.23 -4.65 9.49
C GLY A 111 3.71 -4.65 9.06
N ARG A 112 4.46 -3.65 9.54
CA ARG A 112 5.92 -3.51 9.33
C ARG A 112 6.67 -3.98 10.57
N GLY A 113 7.84 -4.59 10.34
CA GLY A 113 8.66 -5.17 11.40
C GLY A 113 8.06 -6.44 12.01
N THR A 114 8.89 -7.26 12.64
CA THR A 114 8.52 -8.59 13.13
C THR A 114 7.38 -8.56 14.15
N LYS A 115 7.43 -7.64 15.12
CA LYS A 115 6.41 -7.51 16.18
C LYS A 115 5.02 -7.24 15.61
N ASN A 116 4.92 -6.29 14.66
CA ASN A 116 3.63 -5.95 14.05
C ASN A 116 3.14 -7.03 13.09
N LYS A 117 4.03 -7.71 12.37
CA LYS A 117 3.67 -8.85 11.52
C LYS A 117 3.08 -9.99 12.35
N LEU A 118 3.72 -10.35 13.47
CA LEU A 118 3.20 -11.37 14.38
C LEU A 118 1.84 -10.97 14.99
N ARG A 119 1.72 -9.73 15.50
CA ARG A 119 0.46 -9.22 16.06
C ARG A 119 -0.70 -9.30 15.05
N ARG A 120 -0.42 -9.09 13.76
CA ARG A 120 -1.41 -9.08 12.67
C ARG A 120 -1.46 -10.41 11.90
N ASN A 121 -0.91 -11.48 12.49
CA ASN A 121 -0.84 -12.80 11.86
C ASN A 121 -0.34 -12.75 10.42
N PHE A 122 0.69 -11.92 10.14
CA PHE A 122 1.24 -11.66 8.82
C PHE A 122 0.20 -11.11 7.79
N GLY A 123 -0.90 -10.54 8.30
CA GLY A 123 -2.01 -10.04 7.50
C GLY A 123 -3.07 -11.10 7.18
N MET A 124 -2.92 -12.33 7.66
CA MET A 124 -3.91 -13.40 7.48
C MET A 124 -5.04 -13.26 8.52
N PRO A 125 -6.29 -12.95 8.13
CA PRO A 125 -7.36 -12.72 9.08
C PRO A 125 -7.81 -14.01 9.74
N HIS A 126 -8.12 -13.92 11.03
CA HIS A 126 -8.88 -14.91 11.75
C HIS A 126 -10.40 -14.80 11.43
N PRO A 127 -11.24 -15.79 11.81
CA PRO A 127 -12.68 -15.74 11.56
C PRO A 127 -13.37 -14.47 12.07
N GLU A 128 -12.91 -13.92 13.20
CA GLU A 128 -13.40 -12.65 13.76
C GLU A 128 -13.07 -11.44 12.87
N GLY A 129 -11.98 -11.47 12.12
CA GLY A 129 -11.66 -10.43 11.15
C GLY A 129 -12.68 -10.36 10.01
N TYR A 130 -13.06 -11.50 9.46
CA TYR A 130 -14.09 -11.58 8.44
C TYR A 130 -15.46 -11.14 8.98
N ARG A 131 -15.83 -11.56 10.22
CA ARG A 131 -17.08 -11.12 10.86
C ARG A 131 -17.09 -9.62 11.12
N LYS A 132 -15.94 -9.04 11.55
CA LYS A 132 -15.77 -7.59 11.69
C LYS A 132 -16.01 -6.89 10.36
N ALA A 133 -15.33 -7.30 9.30
CA ALA A 133 -15.49 -6.72 7.97
C ALA A 133 -16.95 -6.76 7.50
N LEU A 134 -17.62 -7.91 7.61
CA LEU A 134 -19.03 -8.08 7.26
C LEU A 134 -19.94 -7.17 8.09
N ARG A 135 -19.72 -7.10 9.41
CA ARG A 135 -20.50 -6.23 10.29
C ARG A 135 -20.38 -4.76 9.88
N ILE A 136 -19.18 -4.32 9.57
CA ILE A 136 -18.91 -2.93 9.16
C ILE A 136 -19.51 -2.66 7.76
N ALA A 137 -19.45 -3.62 6.84
CA ALA A 137 -20.07 -3.49 5.53
C ALA A 137 -21.61 -3.35 5.66
N LYS A 138 -22.24 -4.18 6.49
CA LYS A 138 -23.69 -4.06 6.78
C LYS A 138 -24.06 -2.74 7.47
N MET A 139 -23.18 -2.22 8.32
CA MET A 139 -23.36 -0.89 8.90
C MET A 139 -23.31 0.20 7.81
N ALA A 140 -22.34 0.14 6.91
CA ALA A 140 -22.23 1.10 5.82
C ALA A 140 -23.46 1.05 4.90
N GLU A 141 -23.94 -0.14 4.54
CA GLU A 141 -25.17 -0.34 3.78
C GLU A 141 -26.37 0.31 4.48
N LYS A 142 -26.58 0.04 5.78
CA LYS A 142 -27.67 0.62 6.56
C LYS A 142 -27.68 2.15 6.55
N PHE A 143 -26.52 2.77 6.57
CA PHE A 143 -26.37 4.23 6.55
C PHE A 143 -26.13 4.82 5.16
N ASN A 144 -26.22 3.99 4.12
CA ASN A 144 -26.01 4.37 2.72
C ASN A 144 -24.64 5.07 2.49
N LEU A 145 -23.58 4.51 3.13
CA LEU A 145 -22.22 5.03 3.03
C LEU A 145 -21.44 4.23 1.97
N PRO A 146 -20.63 4.89 1.14
CA PRO A 146 -19.70 4.20 0.25
C PRO A 146 -18.67 3.42 1.07
N ILE A 147 -18.23 2.28 0.51
CA ILE A 147 -17.20 1.42 1.11
C ILE A 147 -15.98 1.38 0.19
N LEU A 148 -14.82 1.65 0.75
CA LEU A 148 -13.52 1.41 0.12
C LEU A 148 -12.91 0.14 0.71
N PHE A 149 -12.76 -0.90 -0.12
CA PHE A 149 -12.00 -2.08 0.24
C PHE A 149 -10.54 -1.94 -0.22
N ASN A 150 -9.61 -2.15 0.69
CA ASN A 150 -8.18 -2.18 0.40
C ASN A 150 -7.60 -3.55 0.80
N CYS A 151 -7.42 -4.41 -0.20
CA CYS A 151 -6.76 -5.71 -0.04
C CYS A 151 -5.31 -5.54 -0.49
N SER A 152 -4.40 -5.38 0.47
CA SER A 152 -2.98 -5.28 0.17
C SER A 152 -2.25 -6.59 0.46
N ASP A 153 -1.63 -7.18 -0.56
CA ASP A 153 -0.48 -8.10 -0.48
C ASP A 153 -0.63 -9.46 0.24
N ILE A 154 -1.83 -9.95 0.55
CA ILE A 154 -1.97 -11.22 1.26
C ILE A 154 -2.07 -12.40 0.31
N LEU A 155 -2.55 -12.17 -0.90
CA LEU A 155 -2.76 -13.21 -1.92
C LEU A 155 -1.63 -13.27 -2.96
N ALA A 156 -0.51 -12.62 -2.70
CA ALA A 156 0.65 -12.73 -3.59
C ALA A 156 1.75 -13.59 -2.98
#